data_daf8b7ef287747ec5c14dc30df46e948
#
_entry.id   daf8b7ef287747ec5c14dc30df46e948
#
_cell.length_a   1.000
_cell.length_b   1.000
_cell.length_c   1.000
_cell.angle_alpha   90.00
_cell.angle_beta   90.00
_cell.angle_gamma   90.00
#
_symmetry.space_group_name_H-M   'P 1'
#
loop_
_entity.id
_entity.type
_entity.pdbx_description
1 polymer ?
#
loop_
_entity_poly.entity_id
_entity_poly.type
_entity_poly.pdbx_seq_one_letter_code
_entity_poly.pdbx_strand_id
1 'polypeptide(L)'
;MRLCLNAEDIVGESAIWSGRDQALYWVDIGRCRIQRFDPVSGAHQTWRAPEIVTSISLRAAGGFVVGMRHSVSVWEPGGSFEAIAIPEPDLPDNRLNEGRVAPDGAFWVGTMQDNIGDDGSPKEMNRDSGAYYRIAPDGTVAQLTPRTYGITNTMVWLPNGSFVAADTTKNALYVFDYDAGEQTISDRRDFMVGFPRGFPDGSCRDAEGCIWNCRVAGGACVVRITPDGSIDRVIDLPCTWPTSCTFGGPDLATLFVTSARFTMSAEHLVENPQEGGLFALDAGVAGVPEAEFAG
;
A
#
# COMPACT_ATOMS: atom_id res chain seq x y z
N MET A 1 7.99 19.03 -6.44
CA MET A 1 7.99 18.06 -5.32
C MET A 1 8.40 18.77 -4.04
N ARG A 2 7.82 18.39 -2.89
CA ARG A 2 8.16 18.92 -1.57
C ARG A 2 8.12 17.81 -0.51
N LEU A 3 8.99 17.88 0.49
CA LEU A 3 8.85 17.13 1.74
C LEU A 3 7.71 17.78 2.54
N CYS A 4 6.67 17.02 2.85
CA CYS A 4 5.51 17.46 3.64
C CYS A 4 5.75 17.29 5.13
N LEU A 5 6.36 16.16 5.50
CA LEU A 5 6.65 15.79 6.87
C LEU A 5 7.89 14.90 6.89
N ASN A 6 8.85 15.21 7.76
CA ASN A 6 9.94 14.30 8.08
C ASN A 6 9.44 13.31 9.14
N ALA A 7 8.65 12.30 8.71
CA ALA A 7 8.00 11.34 9.58
C ALA A 7 9.02 10.36 10.19
N GLU A 8 10.16 10.17 9.50
CA GLU A 8 11.22 9.24 9.87
C GLU A 8 10.73 7.79 9.98
N ASP A 9 9.74 7.42 9.16
CA ASP A 9 9.11 6.10 9.23
C ASP A 9 10.13 4.98 8.95
N ILE A 10 10.08 3.92 9.77
CA ILE A 10 10.87 2.71 9.47
C ILE A 10 10.35 2.10 8.19
N VAL A 11 9.02 1.89 8.08
CA VAL A 11 8.35 1.44 6.87
C VAL A 11 7.02 2.21 6.77
N GLY A 12 7.08 3.43 6.21
CA GLY A 12 5.88 4.21 5.89
C GLY A 12 5.16 3.55 4.71
N GLU A 13 3.86 3.23 4.83
CA GLU A 13 3.13 2.41 3.88
C GLU A 13 1.64 2.74 3.80
N SER A 14 0.98 2.18 2.76
CA SER A 14 -0.48 2.19 2.62
C SER A 14 -1.08 3.59 2.71
N ALA A 15 -0.52 4.54 1.96
CA ALA A 15 -1.04 5.90 1.89
C ALA A 15 -2.47 5.92 1.34
N ILE A 16 -3.39 6.62 2.03
CA ILE A 16 -4.77 6.78 1.62
C ILE A 16 -5.29 8.18 1.95
N TRP A 17 -6.05 8.78 1.03
CA TRP A 17 -6.67 10.10 1.22
C TRP A 17 -8.11 9.96 1.70
N SER A 18 -8.42 10.57 2.82
CA SER A 18 -9.81 10.72 3.29
C SER A 18 -10.39 12.04 2.76
N GLY A 19 -11.27 11.93 1.78
CA GLY A 19 -12.04 13.09 1.28
C GLY A 19 -12.99 13.66 2.35
N ARG A 20 -13.41 12.82 3.30
CA ARG A 20 -14.26 13.22 4.45
C ARG A 20 -13.50 14.09 5.43
N ASP A 21 -12.26 13.69 5.78
CA ASP A 21 -11.43 14.39 6.76
C ASP A 21 -10.48 15.43 6.14
N GLN A 22 -10.43 15.51 4.81
CA GLN A 22 -9.47 16.31 4.04
C GLN A 22 -8.03 16.09 4.54
N ALA A 23 -7.67 14.83 4.75
CA ALA A 23 -6.39 14.44 5.34
C ALA A 23 -5.86 13.14 4.74
N LEU A 24 -4.54 13.02 4.74
CA LEU A 24 -3.83 11.80 4.41
C LEU A 24 -3.71 10.92 5.65
N TYR A 25 -3.89 9.61 5.46
CA TYR A 25 -3.58 8.58 6.45
C TYR A 25 -2.58 7.59 5.86
N TRP A 26 -1.73 7.02 6.71
CA TRP A 26 -0.79 5.97 6.34
C TRP A 26 -0.34 5.22 7.59
N VAL A 27 0.42 4.15 7.42
CA VAL A 27 0.97 3.35 8.53
C VAL A 27 2.50 3.48 8.58
N ASP A 28 3.11 3.33 9.75
CA ASP A 28 4.50 2.94 9.92
C ASP A 28 4.51 1.52 10.49
N ILE A 29 4.76 0.56 9.62
CA ILE A 29 4.73 -0.87 9.97
C ILE A 29 5.76 -1.16 11.08
N GLY A 30 6.98 -0.64 10.92
CA GLY A 30 8.09 -0.91 11.84
C GLY A 30 7.90 -0.33 13.25
N ARG A 31 7.04 0.71 13.40
CA ARG A 31 6.74 1.31 14.72
C ARG A 31 5.32 1.04 15.20
N CYS A 32 4.56 0.20 14.51
CA CYS A 32 3.17 -0.12 14.84
C CYS A 32 2.32 1.16 15.00
N ARG A 33 2.31 2.03 13.98
CA ARG A 33 1.63 3.33 14.02
C ARG A 33 0.68 3.51 12.86
N ILE A 34 -0.46 4.15 13.14
CA ILE A 34 -1.29 4.81 12.13
C ILE A 34 -1.06 6.31 12.27
N GLN A 35 -0.96 7.01 11.16
CA GLN A 35 -0.62 8.42 11.10
C GLN A 35 -1.63 9.19 10.26
N ARG A 36 -1.84 10.46 10.58
CA ARG A 36 -2.70 11.40 9.88
C ARG A 36 -1.93 12.70 9.62
N PHE A 37 -2.03 13.23 8.43
CA PHE A 37 -1.47 14.53 8.07
C PHE A 37 -2.52 15.39 7.39
N ASP A 38 -2.70 16.61 7.88
CA ASP A 38 -3.52 17.64 7.28
C ASP A 38 -2.61 18.57 6.45
N PRO A 39 -2.70 18.54 5.11
CA PRO A 39 -1.78 19.31 4.26
C PRO A 39 -2.06 20.83 4.27
N VAL A 40 -3.21 21.27 4.79
CA VAL A 40 -3.57 22.70 4.90
C VAL A 40 -2.97 23.31 6.17
N SER A 41 -3.19 22.67 7.32
CA SER A 41 -2.68 23.16 8.60
C SER A 41 -1.25 22.68 8.91
N GLY A 42 -0.77 21.63 8.27
CA GLY A 42 0.48 20.93 8.60
C GLY A 42 0.37 20.05 9.86
N ALA A 43 -0.84 19.89 10.41
CA ALA A 43 -1.03 19.11 11.64
C ALA A 43 -0.77 17.61 11.38
N HIS A 44 0.02 17.00 12.26
CA HIS A 44 0.36 15.59 12.27
C HIS A 44 -0.13 14.92 13.55
N GLN A 45 -0.80 13.79 13.40
CA GLN A 45 -1.30 12.96 14.50
C GLN A 45 -0.84 11.52 14.32
N THR A 46 -0.63 10.82 15.44
CA THR A 46 -0.24 9.40 15.43
C THR A 46 -1.04 8.63 16.47
N TRP A 47 -1.38 7.39 16.13
CA TRP A 47 -1.99 6.41 17.03
C TRP A 47 -1.14 5.16 17.02
N ARG A 48 -0.84 4.64 18.20
CA ARG A 48 -0.11 3.37 18.33
C ARG A 48 -1.09 2.21 18.20
N ALA A 49 -0.77 1.27 17.29
CA ALA A 49 -1.45 -0.01 17.21
C ALA A 49 -0.86 -1.00 18.22
N PRO A 50 -1.62 -2.01 18.67
CA PRO A 50 -1.14 -3.01 19.63
C PRO A 50 -0.05 -3.93 19.06
N GLU A 51 0.00 -4.07 17.74
CA GLU A 51 0.98 -4.84 16.99
C GLU A 51 1.26 -4.19 15.63
N ILE A 52 2.01 -4.84 14.76
CA ILE A 52 2.23 -4.41 13.38
C ILE A 52 0.88 -4.16 12.68
N VAL A 53 0.75 -2.97 12.08
CA VAL A 53 -0.31 -2.59 11.17
C VAL A 53 0.31 -2.39 9.79
N THR A 54 -0.19 -3.10 8.78
CA THR A 54 0.46 -3.20 7.46
C THR A 54 -0.23 -2.39 6.39
N SER A 55 -1.54 -2.20 6.52
CA SER A 55 -2.34 -1.45 5.55
C SER A 55 -3.56 -0.80 6.21
N ILE A 56 -4.07 0.25 5.56
CA ILE A 56 -5.25 1.01 6.01
C ILE A 56 -6.08 1.43 4.80
N SER A 57 -7.41 1.29 4.91
CA SER A 57 -8.35 1.77 3.89
C SER A 57 -9.60 2.35 4.55
N LEU A 58 -10.33 3.20 3.81
CA LEU A 58 -11.53 3.86 4.31
C LEU A 58 -12.66 2.85 4.52
N ARG A 59 -13.54 3.13 5.48
CA ARG A 59 -14.77 2.37 5.75
C ARG A 59 -15.99 3.24 5.53
N ALA A 60 -17.02 2.71 4.84
CA ALA A 60 -18.23 3.44 4.49
C ALA A 60 -19.01 3.90 5.75
N ALA A 61 -19.03 3.07 6.80
CA ALA A 61 -19.66 3.38 8.08
C ALA A 61 -18.90 4.40 8.94
N GLY A 62 -17.70 4.83 8.49
CA GLY A 62 -16.77 5.66 9.25
C GLY A 62 -15.59 4.84 9.78
N GLY A 63 -14.49 5.53 10.14
CA GLY A 63 -13.25 4.88 10.52
C GLY A 63 -12.59 4.15 9.35
N PHE A 64 -11.91 3.05 9.63
CA PHE A 64 -11.02 2.35 8.71
C PHE A 64 -11.15 0.84 8.84
N VAL A 65 -10.85 0.13 7.75
CA VAL A 65 -10.43 -1.27 7.76
C VAL A 65 -8.93 -1.31 7.69
N VAL A 66 -8.29 -2.15 8.50
CA VAL A 66 -6.82 -2.22 8.64
C VAL A 66 -6.33 -3.66 8.57
N GLY A 67 -5.23 -3.87 7.85
CA GLY A 67 -4.45 -5.10 7.92
C GLY A 67 -3.51 -5.03 9.12
N MET A 68 -3.65 -5.98 10.06
CA MET A 68 -2.73 -6.18 11.17
C MET A 68 -1.69 -7.24 10.79
N ARG A 69 -0.87 -7.72 11.73
CA ARG A 69 0.11 -8.78 11.42
C ARG A 69 -0.55 -10.02 10.81
N HIS A 70 -1.63 -10.51 11.43
CA HIS A 70 -2.31 -11.75 11.01
C HIS A 70 -3.79 -11.57 10.76
N SER A 71 -4.39 -10.46 11.20
CA SER A 71 -5.83 -10.22 11.11
C SER A 71 -6.18 -8.98 10.32
N VAL A 72 -7.36 -8.98 9.74
CA VAL A 72 -8.02 -7.77 9.27
C VAL A 72 -8.94 -7.27 10.38
N SER A 73 -8.86 -5.99 10.70
CA SER A 73 -9.63 -5.38 11.78
C SER A 73 -10.34 -4.12 11.29
N VAL A 74 -11.41 -3.72 11.97
CA VAL A 74 -11.97 -2.38 11.87
C VAL A 74 -11.45 -1.51 13.01
N TRP A 75 -11.27 -0.21 12.75
CA TRP A 75 -10.70 0.72 13.71
C TRP A 75 -11.21 2.15 13.48
N GLU A 76 -11.42 2.87 14.57
CA GLU A 76 -11.67 4.31 14.56
C GLU A 76 -10.58 5.04 15.37
N PRO A 77 -10.21 6.28 14.99
CA PRO A 77 -9.20 7.06 15.71
C PRO A 77 -9.46 7.15 17.21
N GLY A 78 -8.55 6.58 18.01
CA GLY A 78 -8.66 6.51 19.46
C GLY A 78 -9.50 5.36 20.02
N GLY A 79 -10.10 4.54 19.16
CA GLY A 79 -10.86 3.34 19.54
C GLY A 79 -10.00 2.07 19.60
N SER A 80 -10.66 0.94 19.87
CA SER A 80 -10.07 -0.40 19.83
C SER A 80 -9.99 -0.92 18.40
N PHE A 81 -9.09 -1.88 18.17
CA PHE A 81 -9.01 -2.67 16.94
C PHE A 81 -9.89 -3.91 17.12
N GLU A 82 -10.91 -4.06 16.26
CA GLU A 82 -11.84 -5.18 16.31
C GLU A 82 -11.58 -6.10 15.12
N ALA A 83 -11.03 -7.29 15.39
CA ALA A 83 -10.69 -8.26 14.35
C ALA A 83 -11.97 -8.82 13.71
N ILE A 84 -12.02 -8.79 12.37
CA ILE A 84 -13.14 -9.31 11.56
C ILE A 84 -12.78 -10.55 10.76
N ALA A 85 -11.49 -10.77 10.47
CA ALA A 85 -11.01 -11.94 9.72
C ALA A 85 -9.55 -12.28 10.02
N ILE A 86 -9.18 -13.56 9.85
CA ILE A 86 -7.80 -14.06 9.88
C ILE A 86 -7.59 -14.87 8.59
N PRO A 87 -6.91 -14.31 7.55
CA PRO A 87 -6.81 -14.98 6.25
C PRO A 87 -5.96 -16.26 6.24
N GLU A 88 -4.88 -16.33 7.03
CA GLU A 88 -3.92 -17.45 7.04
C GLU A 88 -3.68 -18.01 8.45
N PRO A 89 -4.70 -18.60 9.11
CA PRO A 89 -4.53 -19.14 10.46
C PRO A 89 -3.57 -20.33 10.53
N ASP A 90 -3.29 -20.95 9.40
CA ASP A 90 -2.38 -22.08 9.21
C ASP A 90 -0.92 -21.69 8.91
N LEU A 91 -0.63 -20.40 8.71
CA LEU A 91 0.70 -19.86 8.39
C LEU A 91 1.13 -18.77 9.39
N PRO A 92 1.45 -19.10 10.65
CA PRO A 92 1.77 -18.11 11.69
C PRO A 92 3.08 -17.34 11.42
N ASP A 93 3.94 -17.82 10.53
CA ASP A 93 5.16 -17.12 10.10
C ASP A 93 4.94 -16.17 8.93
N ASN A 94 3.73 -16.08 8.40
CA ASN A 94 3.34 -15.05 7.44
C ASN A 94 2.77 -13.84 8.17
N ARG A 95 2.73 -12.72 7.48
CA ARG A 95 2.00 -11.51 7.86
C ARG A 95 1.19 -10.96 6.70
N LEU A 96 0.22 -10.14 6.99
CA LEU A 96 -0.43 -9.31 5.98
C LEU A 96 0.55 -8.24 5.47
N ASN A 97 0.33 -7.74 4.26
CA ASN A 97 1.10 -6.67 3.64
C ASN A 97 0.17 -5.62 3.02
N GLU A 98 0.27 -5.35 1.71
CA GLU A 98 -0.60 -4.38 1.02
C GLU A 98 -2.07 -4.78 1.18
N GLY A 99 -2.95 -3.78 1.36
CA GLY A 99 -4.39 -3.99 1.42
C GLY A 99 -5.15 -2.80 0.85
N ARG A 100 -6.15 -3.07 0.02
CA ARG A 100 -7.01 -2.06 -0.64
C ARG A 100 -8.45 -2.52 -0.68
N VAL A 101 -9.37 -1.57 -0.73
CA VAL A 101 -10.78 -1.88 -0.96
C VAL A 101 -11.05 -2.00 -2.45
N ALA A 102 -11.68 -3.11 -2.83
CA ALA A 102 -12.10 -3.39 -4.19
C ALA A 102 -13.38 -2.61 -4.55
N PRO A 103 -13.72 -2.50 -5.85
CA PRO A 103 -14.92 -1.78 -6.30
C PRO A 103 -16.24 -2.34 -5.75
N ASP A 104 -16.26 -3.61 -5.30
CA ASP A 104 -17.41 -4.28 -4.67
C ASP A 104 -17.55 -3.98 -3.17
N GLY A 105 -16.66 -3.16 -2.59
CA GLY A 105 -16.64 -2.82 -1.17
C GLY A 105 -16.01 -3.87 -0.26
N ALA A 106 -15.41 -4.94 -0.80
CA ALA A 106 -14.63 -5.90 -0.04
C ALA A 106 -13.18 -5.40 0.17
N PHE A 107 -12.57 -5.77 1.29
CA PHE A 107 -11.14 -5.50 1.52
C PHE A 107 -10.31 -6.65 0.96
N TRP A 108 -9.41 -6.32 0.03
CA TRP A 108 -8.43 -7.27 -0.47
C TRP A 108 -7.10 -7.05 0.23
N VAL A 109 -6.42 -8.13 0.57
CA VAL A 109 -5.16 -8.08 1.30
C VAL A 109 -4.20 -9.13 0.77
N GLY A 110 -2.95 -8.74 0.62
CA GLY A 110 -1.86 -9.64 0.28
C GLY A 110 -1.13 -10.12 1.53
N THR A 111 -0.50 -11.28 1.43
CA THR A 111 0.32 -11.87 2.49
C THR A 111 1.74 -12.10 2.02
N MET A 112 2.65 -12.30 2.95
CA MET A 112 4.06 -12.63 2.70
C MET A 112 4.67 -13.30 3.93
N GLN A 113 5.85 -13.91 3.79
CA GLN A 113 6.62 -14.30 4.96
C GLN A 113 6.97 -13.08 5.80
N ASP A 114 6.77 -13.16 7.13
CA ASP A 114 7.03 -12.04 8.02
C ASP A 114 8.53 -11.71 8.06
N ASN A 115 8.87 -10.51 7.61
CA ASN A 115 10.23 -9.99 7.49
C ASN A 115 10.56 -8.87 8.48
N ILE A 116 9.67 -8.62 9.46
CA ILE A 116 9.83 -7.55 10.46
C ILE A 116 9.70 -8.13 11.87
N GLY A 117 10.71 -7.91 12.70
CA GLY A 117 10.68 -8.24 14.12
C GLY A 117 9.75 -7.34 14.92
N ASP A 118 9.46 -7.73 16.17
CA ASP A 118 8.59 -6.95 17.07
C ASP A 118 9.22 -5.59 17.46
N ASP A 119 10.52 -5.46 17.31
CA ASP A 119 11.29 -4.23 17.50
C ASP A 119 11.45 -3.40 16.22
N GLY A 120 10.83 -3.82 15.11
CA GLY A 120 10.94 -3.20 13.79
C GLY A 120 12.21 -3.58 13.01
N SER A 121 13.04 -4.49 13.55
CA SER A 121 14.25 -4.96 12.87
C SER A 121 13.92 -5.88 11.69
N PRO A 122 14.79 -5.95 10.66
CA PRO A 122 14.58 -6.86 9.54
C PRO A 122 14.79 -8.32 9.94
N LYS A 123 13.94 -9.20 9.40
CA LYS A 123 14.07 -10.66 9.45
C LYS A 123 14.29 -11.20 8.04
N GLU A 124 15.07 -12.27 7.91
CA GLU A 124 15.33 -12.90 6.64
C GLU A 124 14.09 -13.62 6.09
N MET A 125 13.87 -13.49 4.79
CA MET A 125 12.88 -14.25 4.04
C MET A 125 13.55 -15.37 3.28
N ASN A 126 12.97 -16.56 3.30
CA ASN A 126 13.52 -17.75 2.65
C ASN A 126 12.50 -18.57 1.82
N ARG A 127 11.26 -18.06 1.70
CA ARG A 127 10.21 -18.73 0.93
C ARG A 127 9.25 -17.73 0.29
N ASP A 128 8.68 -18.12 -0.83
CA ASP A 128 7.56 -17.47 -1.50
C ASP A 128 6.26 -18.12 -0.98
N SER A 129 5.65 -17.54 0.06
CA SER A 129 4.46 -18.08 0.72
C SER A 129 3.27 -17.12 0.71
N GLY A 130 3.42 -15.97 0.05
CA GLY A 130 2.37 -14.96 -0.05
C GLY A 130 1.26 -15.32 -1.03
N ALA A 131 0.07 -14.81 -0.78
CA ALA A 131 -1.10 -14.89 -1.65
C ALA A 131 -1.97 -13.64 -1.50
N TYR A 132 -2.95 -13.47 -2.38
CA TYR A 132 -3.99 -12.45 -2.26
C TYR A 132 -5.28 -13.07 -1.74
N TYR A 133 -5.94 -12.36 -0.84
CA TYR A 133 -7.19 -12.73 -0.19
C TYR A 133 -8.22 -11.61 -0.33
N ARG A 134 -9.48 -11.99 -0.42
CA ARG A 134 -10.64 -11.12 -0.36
C ARG A 134 -11.34 -11.32 0.98
N ILE A 135 -11.61 -10.24 1.68
CA ILE A 135 -12.37 -10.20 2.93
C ILE A 135 -13.69 -9.49 2.61
N ALA A 136 -14.77 -10.24 2.62
CA ALA A 136 -16.11 -9.71 2.38
C ALA A 136 -16.56 -8.79 3.54
N PRO A 137 -17.57 -7.93 3.36
CA PRO A 137 -18.11 -7.07 4.42
C PRO A 137 -18.56 -7.82 5.68
N ASP A 138 -18.97 -9.09 5.54
CA ASP A 138 -19.38 -9.96 6.66
C ASP A 138 -18.20 -10.71 7.32
N GLY A 139 -16.95 -10.45 6.89
CA GLY A 139 -15.76 -11.12 7.39
C GLY A 139 -15.42 -12.45 6.69
N THR A 140 -16.23 -12.89 5.72
CA THR A 140 -15.91 -14.12 4.94
C THR A 140 -14.62 -13.94 4.17
N VAL A 141 -13.72 -14.94 4.28
CA VAL A 141 -12.40 -14.96 3.64
C VAL A 141 -12.43 -15.85 2.40
N ALA A 142 -11.92 -15.34 1.29
CA ALA A 142 -11.67 -16.11 0.07
C ALA A 142 -10.22 -15.94 -0.38
N GLN A 143 -9.51 -17.04 -0.63
CA GLN A 143 -8.19 -17.00 -1.23
C GLN A 143 -8.30 -16.82 -2.75
N LEU A 144 -7.62 -15.82 -3.31
CA LEU A 144 -7.72 -15.44 -4.72
C LEU A 144 -6.60 -16.03 -5.58
N THR A 145 -5.43 -16.26 -5.00
CA THR A 145 -4.25 -16.78 -5.71
C THR A 145 -3.58 -17.92 -4.95
N PRO A 146 -2.80 -18.78 -5.62
CA PRO A 146 -1.90 -19.71 -4.93
C PRO A 146 -0.89 -18.96 -4.05
N ARG A 147 -0.38 -19.62 -3.00
CA ARG A 147 0.66 -19.13 -2.09
C ARG A 147 2.05 -19.27 -2.72
N THR A 148 2.36 -18.38 -3.66
CA THR A 148 3.58 -18.44 -4.49
C THR A 148 4.23 -17.07 -4.70
N TYR A 149 3.75 -16.04 -4.00
CA TYR A 149 4.32 -14.70 -4.06
C TYR A 149 5.39 -14.53 -2.98
N GLY A 150 6.46 -13.83 -3.32
CA GLY A 150 7.47 -13.43 -2.34
C GLY A 150 6.94 -12.31 -1.46
N ILE A 151 6.72 -11.14 -2.03
CA ILE A 151 6.12 -9.98 -1.37
C ILE A 151 4.97 -9.47 -2.23
N THR A 152 3.74 -9.63 -1.74
CA THR A 152 2.54 -9.12 -2.39
C THR A 152 2.45 -7.61 -2.23
N ASN A 153 2.32 -6.88 -3.34
CA ASN A 153 2.17 -5.44 -3.38
C ASN A 153 1.28 -5.02 -4.54
N THR A 154 0.98 -3.72 -4.62
CA THR A 154 0.12 -3.14 -5.66
C THR A 154 -1.24 -3.84 -5.74
N MET A 155 -2.31 -3.11 -5.60
CA MET A 155 -3.67 -3.57 -5.84
C MET A 155 -4.43 -2.46 -6.55
N VAL A 156 -4.59 -2.58 -7.88
CA VAL A 156 -5.24 -1.56 -8.70
C VAL A 156 -6.25 -2.20 -9.64
N TRP A 157 -7.50 -1.77 -9.56
CA TRP A 157 -8.56 -2.12 -10.52
C TRP A 157 -8.57 -1.10 -11.65
N LEU A 158 -8.35 -1.58 -12.88
CA LEU A 158 -8.36 -0.73 -14.07
C LEU A 158 -9.78 -0.52 -14.62
N PRO A 159 -10.03 0.59 -15.35
CA PRO A 159 -11.36 0.89 -15.93
C PRO A 159 -11.84 -0.17 -16.93
N ASN A 160 -10.93 -0.94 -17.52
CA ASN A 160 -11.24 -2.00 -18.48
C ASN A 160 -11.68 -3.33 -17.82
N GLY A 161 -11.84 -3.36 -16.48
CA GLY A 161 -12.22 -4.55 -15.73
C GLY A 161 -11.06 -5.49 -15.38
N SER A 162 -9.80 -5.06 -15.56
CA SER A 162 -8.64 -5.83 -15.14
C SER A 162 -8.21 -5.45 -13.70
N PHE A 163 -7.51 -6.37 -13.06
CA PHE A 163 -6.85 -6.15 -11.76
C PHE A 163 -5.34 -6.27 -11.94
N VAL A 164 -4.58 -5.33 -11.36
CA VAL A 164 -3.11 -5.35 -11.38
C VAL A 164 -2.58 -5.52 -9.97
N ALA A 165 -1.65 -6.45 -9.82
CA ALA A 165 -0.97 -6.78 -8.57
C ALA A 165 0.53 -7.00 -8.78
N ALA A 166 1.35 -6.85 -7.75
CA ALA A 166 2.80 -6.99 -7.84
C ALA A 166 3.34 -8.16 -7.00
N ASP A 167 4.45 -8.73 -7.46
CA ASP A 167 5.40 -9.45 -6.63
C ASP A 167 6.71 -8.67 -6.62
N THR A 168 7.00 -8.02 -5.50
CA THR A 168 8.20 -7.19 -5.33
C THR A 168 9.48 -8.00 -5.56
N THR A 169 9.55 -9.23 -5.03
CA THR A 169 10.75 -10.07 -5.12
C THR A 169 11.04 -10.53 -6.55
N LYS A 170 10.02 -10.58 -7.41
CA LYS A 170 10.15 -10.95 -8.82
C LYS A 170 10.36 -9.73 -9.73
N ASN A 171 10.34 -8.50 -9.17
CA ASN A 171 10.34 -7.25 -9.93
C ASN A 171 9.28 -7.25 -11.04
N ALA A 172 8.06 -7.65 -10.70
CA ALA A 172 6.97 -7.86 -11.63
C ALA A 172 5.64 -7.27 -11.16
N LEU A 173 4.96 -6.59 -12.09
CA LEU A 173 3.53 -6.35 -12.01
C LEU A 173 2.83 -7.32 -12.96
N TYR A 174 1.75 -7.90 -12.48
CA TYR A 174 0.90 -8.83 -13.23
C TYR A 174 -0.48 -8.25 -13.42
N VAL A 175 -1.11 -8.54 -14.55
CA VAL A 175 -2.50 -8.21 -14.83
C VAL A 175 -3.33 -9.48 -14.82
N PHE A 176 -4.54 -9.38 -14.29
CA PHE A 176 -5.53 -10.46 -14.21
C PHE A 176 -6.84 -10.00 -14.84
N ASP A 177 -7.60 -10.92 -15.37
CA ASP A 177 -9.00 -10.70 -15.64
C ASP A 177 -9.77 -10.72 -14.32
N TYR A 178 -10.56 -9.67 -14.04
CA TYR A 178 -11.37 -9.54 -12.83
C TYR A 178 -12.83 -9.79 -13.16
N ASP A 179 -13.42 -10.80 -12.55
CA ASP A 179 -14.86 -11.05 -12.61
C ASP A 179 -15.56 -10.39 -11.42
N ALA A 180 -16.24 -9.28 -11.69
CA ALA A 180 -16.96 -8.52 -10.68
C ALA A 180 -18.22 -9.23 -10.15
N GLY A 181 -18.79 -10.17 -10.91
CA GLY A 181 -19.95 -10.97 -10.51
C GLY A 181 -19.57 -12.09 -9.52
N GLU A 182 -18.52 -12.85 -9.87
CA GLU A 182 -17.98 -13.92 -9.03
C GLU A 182 -16.94 -13.43 -8.02
N GLN A 183 -16.46 -12.18 -8.16
CA GLN A 183 -15.48 -11.54 -7.27
C GLN A 183 -14.14 -12.33 -7.22
N THR A 184 -13.70 -12.80 -8.37
CA THR A 184 -12.50 -13.62 -8.57
C THR A 184 -11.56 -13.00 -9.58
N ILE A 185 -10.33 -13.51 -9.63
CA ILE A 185 -9.33 -13.16 -10.64
C ILE A 185 -8.81 -14.41 -11.34
N SER A 186 -8.51 -14.28 -12.63
CA SER A 186 -8.01 -15.36 -13.48
C SER A 186 -6.98 -14.84 -14.49
N ASP A 187 -6.43 -15.74 -15.29
CA ASP A 187 -5.61 -15.43 -16.46
C ASP A 187 -4.47 -14.45 -16.20
N ARG A 188 -3.63 -14.76 -15.17
CA ARG A 188 -2.44 -13.96 -14.86
C ARG A 188 -1.52 -13.82 -16.06
N ARG A 189 -1.18 -12.57 -16.41
CA ARG A 189 -0.23 -12.21 -17.47
C ARG A 189 0.76 -11.17 -16.92
N ASP A 190 1.94 -11.08 -17.54
CA ASP A 190 2.88 -10.02 -17.27
C ASP A 190 2.28 -8.67 -17.70
N PHE A 191 2.38 -7.67 -16.83
CA PHE A 191 1.96 -6.29 -17.10
C PHE A 191 3.18 -5.38 -17.29
N MET A 192 4.10 -5.37 -16.32
CA MET A 192 5.42 -4.74 -16.42
C MET A 192 6.42 -5.54 -15.61
N VAL A 193 7.48 -6.06 -16.25
CA VAL A 193 8.47 -6.93 -15.64
C VAL A 193 9.88 -6.40 -15.90
N GLY A 194 10.76 -6.48 -14.88
CA GLY A 194 12.18 -6.20 -15.03
C GLY A 194 12.52 -4.72 -15.22
N PHE A 195 11.69 -3.78 -14.73
CA PHE A 195 12.06 -2.37 -14.74
C PHE A 195 13.38 -2.15 -13.99
N PRO A 196 14.37 -1.42 -14.57
CA PRO A 196 15.76 -1.45 -14.10
C PRO A 196 16.03 -0.67 -12.81
N ARG A 197 15.04 0.05 -12.27
CA ARG A 197 15.20 0.87 -11.06
C ARG A 197 14.31 0.35 -9.95
N GLY A 198 14.91 -0.20 -8.90
CA GLY A 198 14.22 -0.72 -7.73
C GLY A 198 13.19 -1.81 -8.06
N PHE A 199 12.27 -2.02 -7.14
CA PHE A 199 11.26 -3.08 -7.20
C PHE A 199 9.87 -2.48 -7.01
N PRO A 200 8.78 -3.08 -7.59
CA PRO A 200 7.44 -2.55 -7.44
C PRO A 200 6.95 -2.66 -5.99
N ASP A 201 6.32 -1.60 -5.51
CA ASP A 201 5.72 -1.54 -4.20
C ASP A 201 4.27 -1.01 -4.29
N GLY A 202 3.79 -0.20 -3.37
CA GLY A 202 2.44 0.34 -3.39
C GLY A 202 2.14 1.21 -4.62
N SER A 203 0.87 1.24 -5.01
CA SER A 203 0.41 1.96 -6.20
C SER A 203 -0.95 2.60 -5.99
N CYS A 204 -1.23 3.62 -6.81
CA CYS A 204 -2.57 4.18 -6.97
C CYS A 204 -2.89 4.40 -8.46
N ARG A 205 -4.12 4.80 -8.77
CA ARG A 205 -4.60 5.03 -10.13
C ARG A 205 -5.02 6.48 -10.33
N ASP A 206 -4.71 7.04 -11.50
CA ASP A 206 -5.23 8.33 -11.90
C ASP A 206 -6.54 8.25 -12.71
N ALA A 207 -7.12 9.42 -13.01
CA ALA A 207 -8.37 9.54 -13.75
C ALA A 207 -8.26 9.13 -15.23
N GLU A 208 -7.05 9.08 -15.79
CA GLU A 208 -6.78 8.57 -17.14
C GLU A 208 -6.63 7.04 -17.15
N GLY A 209 -6.70 6.39 -15.98
CA GLY A 209 -6.57 4.95 -15.81
C GLY A 209 -5.12 4.47 -15.70
N CYS A 210 -4.13 5.36 -15.67
CA CYS A 210 -2.73 4.99 -15.50
C CYS A 210 -2.43 4.66 -14.04
N ILE A 211 -1.49 3.73 -13.83
CA ILE A 211 -1.00 3.31 -12.51
C ILE A 211 0.22 4.14 -12.15
N TRP A 212 0.27 4.64 -10.92
CA TRP A 212 1.45 5.25 -10.32
C TRP A 212 2.04 4.26 -9.33
N ASN A 213 3.21 3.71 -9.66
CA ASN A 213 3.88 2.65 -8.89
C ASN A 213 5.14 3.18 -8.23
N CYS A 214 5.25 3.05 -6.93
CA CYS A 214 6.45 3.33 -6.16
C CYS A 214 7.51 2.26 -6.39
N ARG A 215 8.79 2.67 -6.46
CA ARG A 215 9.92 1.78 -6.72
C ARG A 215 10.87 1.79 -5.55
N VAL A 216 10.77 0.76 -4.69
CA VAL A 216 11.60 0.60 -3.48
C VAL A 216 13.00 0.09 -3.76
N ALA A 217 13.78 -0.08 -2.69
CA ALA A 217 15.11 -0.68 -2.69
C ALA A 217 16.07 -0.01 -3.69
N GLY A 218 16.24 1.30 -3.55
CA GLY A 218 17.11 2.12 -4.38
C GLY A 218 16.51 2.58 -5.70
N GLY A 219 15.20 2.35 -5.92
CA GLY A 219 14.52 2.83 -7.12
C GLY A 219 14.42 4.35 -7.19
N ALA A 220 14.22 5.01 -6.04
CA ALA A 220 14.18 6.46 -5.88
C ALA A 220 13.26 7.14 -6.91
N CYS A 221 12.14 6.51 -7.26
CA CYS A 221 11.20 7.07 -8.23
C CYS A 221 9.79 6.51 -8.07
N VAL A 222 8.83 7.23 -8.66
CA VAL A 222 7.51 6.74 -9.00
C VAL A 222 7.39 6.63 -10.51
N VAL A 223 6.83 5.52 -11.00
CA VAL A 223 6.63 5.25 -12.43
C VAL A 223 5.15 5.35 -12.74
N ARG A 224 4.79 6.17 -13.73
CA ARG A 224 3.45 6.19 -14.31
C ARG A 224 3.39 5.19 -15.45
N ILE A 225 2.44 4.26 -15.37
CA ILE A 225 2.29 3.12 -16.29
C ILE A 225 0.89 3.22 -16.91
N THR A 226 0.83 3.20 -18.24
CA THR A 226 -0.44 3.22 -18.98
C THR A 226 -1.22 1.91 -18.82
N PRO A 227 -2.54 1.87 -19.12
CA PRO A 227 -3.35 0.67 -18.95
C PRO A 227 -2.92 -0.55 -19.78
N ASP A 228 -2.05 -0.37 -20.77
CA ASP A 228 -1.45 -1.43 -21.57
C ASP A 228 -0.08 -1.92 -21.04
N GLY A 229 0.37 -1.39 -19.89
CA GLY A 229 1.65 -1.76 -19.27
C GLY A 229 2.87 -0.98 -19.75
N SER A 230 2.69 0.01 -20.64
CA SER A 230 3.79 0.85 -21.13
C SER A 230 4.15 1.95 -20.12
N ILE A 231 5.43 2.33 -20.06
CA ILE A 231 5.88 3.43 -19.19
C ILE A 231 5.57 4.77 -19.88
N ASP A 232 4.76 5.59 -19.21
CA ASP A 232 4.47 6.97 -19.64
C ASP A 232 5.54 7.95 -19.14
N ARG A 233 5.85 7.90 -17.84
CA ARG A 233 6.88 8.76 -17.25
C ARG A 233 7.49 8.14 -16.00
N VAL A 234 8.69 8.62 -15.65
CA VAL A 234 9.39 8.31 -14.40
C VAL A 234 9.68 9.61 -13.68
N ILE A 235 9.28 9.71 -12.42
CA ILE A 235 9.51 10.89 -11.58
C ILE A 235 10.50 10.53 -10.48
N ASP A 236 11.65 11.19 -10.47
CA ASP A 236 12.67 11.00 -9.44
C ASP A 236 12.21 11.55 -8.09
N LEU A 237 12.52 10.82 -7.02
CA LEU A 237 12.23 11.20 -5.64
C LEU A 237 13.53 11.43 -4.86
N PRO A 238 13.51 12.35 -3.88
CA PRO A 238 14.68 12.62 -3.05
C PRO A 238 14.89 11.59 -1.94
N CYS A 239 14.14 10.50 -1.92
CA CYS A 239 14.31 9.35 -1.03
C CYS A 239 14.59 8.10 -1.87
N THR A 240 15.33 7.16 -1.31
CA THR A 240 15.76 5.95 -2.04
C THR A 240 14.71 4.82 -1.99
N TRP A 241 13.79 4.87 -1.02
CA TRP A 241 12.76 3.85 -0.79
C TRP A 241 11.34 4.44 -0.75
N PRO A 242 10.80 4.99 -1.85
CA PRO A 242 9.37 5.30 -1.92
C PRO A 242 8.56 4.00 -1.89
N THR A 243 7.55 3.93 -1.02
CA THR A 243 6.84 2.70 -0.68
C THR A 243 5.41 2.69 -1.22
N SER A 244 4.61 3.71 -0.90
CA SER A 244 3.21 3.77 -1.30
C SER A 244 2.85 5.18 -1.77
N CYS A 245 1.80 5.29 -2.58
CA CYS A 245 1.30 6.58 -3.02
C CYS A 245 -0.22 6.62 -3.13
N THR A 246 -0.77 7.83 -3.01
CA THR A 246 -2.19 8.10 -3.24
C THR A 246 -2.39 9.54 -3.71
N PHE A 247 -3.43 9.77 -4.48
CA PHE A 247 -3.88 11.11 -4.82
C PHE A 247 -4.71 11.71 -3.69
N GLY A 248 -4.49 12.99 -3.40
CA GLY A 248 -5.21 13.70 -2.36
C GLY A 248 -5.36 15.19 -2.66
N GLY A 249 -5.91 15.91 -1.72
CA GLY A 249 -6.35 17.28 -1.89
C GLY A 249 -7.82 17.36 -2.35
N PRO A 250 -8.43 18.56 -2.31
CA PRO A 250 -9.85 18.73 -2.64
C PRO A 250 -10.23 18.30 -4.07
N ASP A 251 -9.27 18.38 -4.97
CA ASP A 251 -9.40 18.05 -6.40
C ASP A 251 -8.66 16.78 -6.80
N LEU A 252 -8.09 16.06 -5.82
CA LEU A 252 -7.25 14.87 -6.01
C LEU A 252 -6.06 15.09 -6.95
N ALA A 253 -5.52 16.31 -7.05
CA ALA A 253 -4.43 16.65 -7.98
C ALA A 253 -3.04 16.52 -7.37
N THR A 254 -2.94 16.32 -6.05
CA THR A 254 -1.67 16.12 -5.36
C THR A 254 -1.37 14.63 -5.18
N LEU A 255 -0.26 14.16 -5.71
CA LEU A 255 0.24 12.82 -5.42
C LEU A 255 1.09 12.87 -4.14
N PHE A 256 0.63 12.18 -3.10
CA PHE A 256 1.38 11.95 -1.86
C PHE A 256 2.13 10.63 -1.96
N VAL A 257 3.36 10.61 -1.44
CA VAL A 257 4.24 9.43 -1.48
C VAL A 257 4.85 9.22 -0.11
N THR A 258 4.66 8.05 0.47
CA THR A 258 5.36 7.59 1.67
C THR A 258 6.71 6.98 1.32
N SER A 259 7.60 6.88 2.30
CA SER A 259 8.91 6.27 2.13
C SER A 259 9.36 5.51 3.38
N ALA A 260 10.41 4.74 3.26
CA ALA A 260 10.97 3.94 4.34
C ALA A 260 12.45 4.23 4.55
N ARG A 261 12.91 3.97 5.79
CA ARG A 261 14.34 3.90 6.16
C ARG A 261 14.76 2.48 6.56
N PHE A 262 13.96 1.49 6.17
CA PHE A 262 14.17 0.09 6.49
C PHE A 262 15.50 -0.42 5.94
N THR A 263 16.29 -1.11 6.77
CA THR A 263 17.64 -1.64 6.46
C THR A 263 18.72 -0.60 6.14
N MET A 264 18.44 0.70 6.27
CA MET A 264 19.41 1.75 6.02
C MET A 264 20.41 1.91 7.17
N SER A 265 21.68 2.16 6.85
CA SER A 265 22.69 2.41 7.87
C SER A 265 22.54 3.80 8.50
N ALA A 266 23.10 3.98 9.70
CA ALA A 266 23.08 5.27 10.38
C ALA A 266 23.83 6.35 9.54
N GLU A 267 24.91 5.99 8.87
CA GLU A 267 25.68 6.89 8.00
C GLU A 267 24.82 7.36 6.82
N HIS A 268 24.10 6.45 6.15
CA HIS A 268 23.19 6.79 5.07
C HIS A 268 22.09 7.76 5.52
N LEU A 269 21.51 7.54 6.72
CA LEU A 269 20.45 8.39 7.26
C LEU A 269 20.96 9.78 7.67
N VAL A 270 22.22 9.92 8.05
CA VAL A 270 22.84 11.23 8.31
C VAL A 270 23.02 12.03 7.01
N GLU A 271 23.44 11.37 5.93
CA GLU A 271 23.60 11.98 4.60
C GLU A 271 22.24 12.26 3.92
N ASN A 272 21.23 11.44 4.19
CA ASN A 272 19.90 11.50 3.59
C ASN A 272 18.81 11.61 4.66
N PRO A 273 18.71 12.74 5.39
CA PRO A 273 17.86 12.87 6.58
C PRO A 273 16.35 12.83 6.26
N GLN A 274 15.95 12.90 5.00
CA GLN A 274 14.55 12.85 4.57
C GLN A 274 14.05 11.44 4.23
N GLU A 275 14.88 10.40 4.35
CA GLU A 275 14.42 9.01 4.24
C GLU A 275 13.36 8.70 5.30
N GLY A 276 12.32 7.94 4.95
CA GLY A 276 11.16 7.71 5.79
C GLY A 276 10.22 8.93 5.90
N GLY A 277 10.38 9.93 5.03
CA GLY A 277 9.53 11.11 4.96
C GLY A 277 8.26 10.91 4.12
N LEU A 278 7.32 11.84 4.29
CA LEU A 278 6.14 12.00 3.45
C LEU A 278 6.37 13.12 2.43
N PHE A 279 6.22 12.79 1.15
CA PHE A 279 6.41 13.71 0.03
C PHE A 279 5.10 14.02 -0.68
N ALA A 280 5.06 15.16 -1.36
CA ALA A 280 3.97 15.53 -2.26
C ALA A 280 4.50 16.17 -3.54
N LEU A 281 3.80 15.91 -4.63
CA LEU A 281 4.08 16.50 -5.93
C LEU A 281 2.77 16.75 -6.71
N ASP A 282 2.83 17.72 -7.61
CA ASP A 282 1.83 17.88 -8.65
C ASP A 282 2.09 16.83 -9.74
N ALA A 283 1.14 15.96 -9.95
CA ALA A 283 1.25 14.87 -10.94
C ALA A 283 0.87 15.32 -12.36
N GLY A 284 0.26 16.51 -12.50
CA GLY A 284 -0.29 17.04 -13.75
C GLY A 284 -1.54 16.29 -14.22
N VAL A 285 -2.13 15.46 -13.37
CA VAL A 285 -3.36 14.71 -13.59
C VAL A 285 -4.04 14.50 -12.24
N ALA A 286 -5.38 14.41 -12.23
CA ALA A 286 -6.10 14.08 -10.99
C ALA A 286 -6.15 12.56 -10.76
N GLY A 287 -6.24 12.16 -9.50
CA GLY A 287 -6.54 10.79 -9.11
C GLY A 287 -8.04 10.47 -9.19
N VAL A 288 -8.39 9.32 -8.66
CA VAL A 288 -9.78 8.89 -8.46
C VAL A 288 -10.05 8.69 -6.96
N PRO A 289 -11.28 8.90 -6.49
CA PRO A 289 -11.63 8.57 -5.11
C PRO A 289 -11.35 7.10 -4.80
N GLU A 290 -10.87 6.84 -3.59
CA GLU A 290 -10.69 5.48 -3.09
C GLU A 290 -12.04 4.84 -2.78
N ALA A 291 -12.14 3.53 -2.99
CA ALA A 291 -13.30 2.76 -2.57
C ALA A 291 -13.34 2.63 -1.04
N GLU A 292 -14.54 2.46 -0.47
CA GLU A 292 -14.75 2.32 0.96
C GLU A 292 -15.24 0.91 1.31
N PHE A 293 -14.68 0.31 2.36
CA PHE A 293 -15.10 -1.00 2.86
C PHE A 293 -16.54 -0.94 3.34
N ALA A 294 -17.36 -1.87 2.86
CA ALA A 294 -18.80 -1.86 3.10
C ALA A 294 -19.24 -2.58 4.40
N GLY A 295 -18.27 -3.15 5.17
CA GLY A 295 -18.52 -3.84 6.44
C GLY A 295 -18.33 -2.99 7.69
#